data_4f9181891bf6f4f3dd7ba977e7deb89e
#
_entry.id   4f9181891bf6f4f3dd7ba977e7deb89e
#
_cell.length_a   1.000
_cell.length_b   1.000
_cell.length_c   1.000
_cell.angle_alpha   90.00
_cell.angle_beta   90.00
_cell.angle_gamma   90.00
#
_symmetry.space_group_name_H-M   'P 1'
#
loop_
_entity.id
_entity.type
_entity.pdbx_description
1 polymer ?
#
loop_
_entity_poly.entity_id
_entity_poly.type
_entity_poly.pdbx_seq_one_letter_code
_entity_poly.pdbx_strand_id
1 'polypeptide(L)'
;MFLVCSSISIGLAAQSLTDAIEMTLRTNPDILVSKYGVEAAQQLHKQAKGAYLPSVDLALAGGYENSDNTTTRATPLNEIDLTKKEKSLKVTQLLYDGFATSNLIKQQSALIDSAAARLGSSQENVSLRAVQVYLEMLRRKKIVDLTQENLNQHE
;
A
#
# COMPACT_ATOMS: atom_id res chain seq x y z
N MET A 1 -27.91 -4.35 41.82
CA MET A 1 -27.15 -4.06 40.59
C MET A 1 -27.33 -5.25 39.65
N PHE A 2 -28.41 -5.24 38.86
CA PHE A 2 -28.78 -6.34 37.95
C PHE A 2 -28.05 -6.16 36.62
N LEU A 3 -27.18 -7.12 36.30
CA LEU A 3 -26.55 -7.23 35.00
C LEU A 3 -27.57 -7.86 34.03
N VAL A 4 -28.12 -7.04 33.13
CA VAL A 4 -28.91 -7.49 31.98
C VAL A 4 -27.95 -8.04 30.92
N CYS A 5 -27.81 -9.37 30.90
CA CYS A 5 -27.11 -10.07 29.83
C CYS A 5 -28.03 -10.08 28.59
N SER A 6 -27.86 -9.10 27.71
CA SER A 6 -28.58 -9.05 26.42
C SER A 6 -27.97 -10.09 25.50
N SER A 7 -28.63 -11.25 25.39
CA SER A 7 -28.33 -12.29 24.41
C SER A 7 -28.65 -11.75 23.00
N ILE A 8 -27.65 -11.31 22.29
CA ILE A 8 -27.74 -11.02 20.85
C ILE A 8 -27.90 -12.37 20.15
N SER A 9 -29.14 -12.74 19.87
CA SER A 9 -29.44 -13.83 18.94
C SER A 9 -29.10 -13.36 17.53
N ILE A 10 -27.86 -13.63 17.09
CA ILE A 10 -27.52 -13.53 15.69
C ILE A 10 -28.30 -14.64 15.00
N GLY A 11 -29.42 -14.27 14.38
CA GLY A 11 -30.18 -15.16 13.53
C GLY A 11 -29.24 -15.72 12.44
N LEU A 12 -28.92 -17.01 12.55
CA LEU A 12 -28.27 -17.80 11.51
C LEU A 12 -29.29 -17.97 10.38
N ALA A 13 -29.59 -16.87 9.64
CA ALA A 13 -30.21 -17.00 8.33
C ALA A 13 -29.24 -17.85 7.51
N ALA A 14 -29.74 -18.88 6.84
CA ALA A 14 -28.95 -19.72 5.96
C ALA A 14 -28.35 -18.80 4.88
N GLN A 15 -27.11 -18.39 5.10
CA GLN A 15 -26.40 -17.54 4.13
C GLN A 15 -26.25 -18.34 2.85
N SER A 16 -26.60 -17.74 1.72
CA SER A 16 -26.37 -18.35 0.42
C SER A 16 -24.87 -18.48 0.17
N LEU A 17 -24.47 -19.40 -0.70
CA LEU A 17 -23.09 -19.50 -1.15
C LEU A 17 -22.56 -18.16 -1.66
N THR A 18 -23.38 -17.43 -2.40
CA THR A 18 -23.05 -16.12 -2.94
C THR A 18 -22.75 -15.11 -1.83
N ASP A 19 -23.57 -15.04 -0.79
CA ASP A 19 -23.39 -14.14 0.34
C ASP A 19 -22.10 -14.48 1.10
N ALA A 20 -21.80 -15.76 1.26
CA ALA A 20 -20.56 -16.22 1.93
C ALA A 20 -19.31 -15.81 1.13
N ILE A 21 -19.33 -15.94 -0.20
CA ILE A 21 -18.25 -15.50 -1.07
C ILE A 21 -18.07 -13.98 -0.98
N GLU A 22 -19.17 -13.23 -1.13
CA GLU A 22 -19.11 -11.76 -1.09
C GLU A 22 -18.58 -11.26 0.25
N MET A 23 -19.06 -11.79 1.35
CA MET A 23 -18.57 -11.45 2.69
C MET A 23 -17.08 -11.77 2.84
N THR A 24 -16.62 -12.94 2.34
CA THR A 24 -15.23 -13.34 2.39
C THR A 24 -14.36 -12.40 1.56
N LEU A 25 -14.78 -12.04 0.34
CA LEU A 25 -14.03 -11.11 -0.50
C LEU A 25 -13.90 -9.71 0.11
N ARG A 26 -14.90 -9.28 0.89
CA ARG A 26 -14.88 -7.96 1.56
C ARG A 26 -13.99 -7.93 2.80
N THR A 27 -13.85 -9.05 3.51
CA THR A 27 -13.19 -9.09 4.83
C THR A 27 -11.83 -9.78 4.81
N ASN A 28 -11.48 -10.47 3.74
CA ASN A 28 -10.23 -11.24 3.66
C ASN A 28 -9.00 -10.32 3.60
N PRO A 29 -8.01 -10.50 4.49
CA PRO A 29 -6.80 -9.67 4.51
C PRO A 29 -5.97 -9.76 3.23
N ASP A 30 -5.90 -10.93 2.57
CA ASP A 30 -5.12 -11.13 1.35
C ASP A 30 -5.67 -10.27 0.19
N ILE A 31 -6.99 -10.10 0.13
CA ILE A 31 -7.64 -9.20 -0.83
C ILE A 31 -7.29 -7.74 -0.53
N LEU A 32 -7.30 -7.34 0.75
CA LEU A 32 -6.92 -5.99 1.16
C LEU A 32 -5.46 -5.68 0.82
N VAL A 33 -4.54 -6.61 1.08
CA VAL A 33 -3.12 -6.49 0.72
C VAL A 33 -2.97 -6.31 -0.80
N SER A 34 -3.64 -7.15 -1.60
CA SER A 34 -3.58 -7.06 -3.07
C SER A 34 -4.17 -5.74 -3.58
N LYS A 35 -5.26 -5.25 -2.98
CA LYS A 35 -5.88 -3.95 -3.29
C LYS A 35 -4.93 -2.79 -3.01
N TYR A 36 -4.30 -2.77 -1.83
CA TYR A 36 -3.30 -1.75 -1.51
C TYR A 36 -2.05 -1.86 -2.40
N GLY A 37 -1.72 -3.06 -2.89
CA GLY A 37 -0.68 -3.26 -3.90
C GLY A 37 -0.97 -2.53 -5.21
N VAL A 38 -2.23 -2.57 -5.68
CA VAL A 38 -2.67 -1.78 -6.87
C VAL A 38 -2.58 -0.28 -6.58
N GLU A 39 -3.04 0.16 -5.41
CA GLU A 39 -2.98 1.57 -5.03
C GLU A 39 -1.54 2.07 -4.95
N ALA A 40 -0.63 1.29 -4.36
CA ALA A 40 0.80 1.60 -4.33
C ALA A 40 1.39 1.76 -5.73
N ALA A 41 1.08 0.84 -6.66
CA ALA A 41 1.51 0.95 -8.06
C ALA A 41 1.00 2.22 -8.74
N GLN A 42 -0.26 2.62 -8.46
CA GLN A 42 -0.83 3.89 -8.95
C GLN A 42 -0.07 5.11 -8.41
N GLN A 43 0.34 5.10 -7.13
CA GLN A 43 1.12 6.21 -6.56
C GLN A 43 2.52 6.28 -7.18
N LEU A 44 3.17 5.13 -7.43
CA LEU A 44 4.47 5.09 -8.13
C LEU A 44 4.36 5.64 -9.56
N HIS A 45 3.26 5.35 -10.27
CA HIS A 45 3.00 5.95 -11.57
C HIS A 45 2.82 7.47 -11.48
N LYS A 46 2.10 7.98 -10.46
CA LYS A 46 2.00 9.44 -10.22
C LYS A 46 3.37 10.05 -9.89
N GLN A 47 4.18 9.36 -9.09
CA GLN A 47 5.55 9.77 -8.79
C GLN A 47 6.40 9.87 -10.05
N ALA A 48 6.33 8.88 -10.95
CA ALA A 48 7.05 8.92 -12.22
C ALA A 48 6.65 10.14 -13.09
N LYS A 49 5.36 10.50 -13.10
CA LYS A 49 4.88 11.73 -13.77
C LYS A 49 5.42 13.00 -13.11
N GLY A 50 5.65 12.96 -11.79
CA GLY A 50 6.24 14.08 -11.05
C GLY A 50 7.63 14.48 -11.54
N ALA A 51 8.37 13.57 -12.19
CA ALA A 51 9.68 13.89 -12.78
C ALA A 51 9.63 14.97 -13.88
N TYR A 52 8.46 15.22 -14.45
CA TYR A 52 8.26 16.34 -15.38
C TYR A 52 8.00 17.68 -14.69
N LEU A 53 7.80 17.69 -13.37
CA LEU A 53 7.59 18.93 -12.63
C LEU A 53 8.93 19.55 -12.22
N PRO A 54 9.02 20.89 -12.06
CA PRO A 54 10.22 21.52 -11.54
C PRO A 54 10.48 21.11 -10.10
N SER A 55 11.73 20.79 -9.77
CA SER A 55 12.18 20.69 -8.38
C SER A 55 12.61 22.05 -7.86
N VAL A 56 12.29 22.33 -6.58
CA VAL A 56 12.68 23.56 -5.90
C VAL A 56 13.46 23.17 -4.64
N ASP A 57 14.73 23.52 -4.62
CA ASP A 57 15.63 23.23 -3.51
C ASP A 57 16.01 24.54 -2.81
N LEU A 58 15.77 24.62 -1.51
CA LEU A 58 16.22 25.70 -0.65
C LEU A 58 17.34 25.20 0.26
N ALA A 59 18.52 25.77 0.14
CA ALA A 59 19.62 25.48 1.04
C ALA A 59 20.01 26.72 1.86
N LEU A 60 20.17 26.50 3.16
CA LEU A 60 20.63 27.49 4.12
C LEU A 60 21.90 26.95 4.79
N ALA A 61 22.99 27.69 4.71
CA ALA A 61 24.23 27.32 5.37
C ALA A 61 24.74 28.50 6.20
N GLY A 62 25.32 28.19 7.34
CA GLY A 62 25.99 29.16 8.22
C GLY A 62 27.25 28.55 8.80
N GLY A 63 28.32 29.29 8.86
CA GLY A 63 29.60 28.84 9.41
C GLY A 63 30.56 29.98 9.67
N TYR A 64 31.64 29.65 10.36
CA TYR A 64 32.78 30.51 10.54
C TYR A 64 33.85 30.04 9.58
N GLU A 65 34.43 30.97 8.83
CA GLU A 65 35.57 30.74 7.95
C GLU A 65 36.76 31.50 8.46
N ASN A 66 37.81 30.75 8.82
CA ASN A 66 39.14 31.31 9.10
C ASN A 66 40.00 31.04 7.86
N SER A 67 40.46 32.09 7.22
CA SER A 67 41.29 32.02 6.02
C SER A 67 42.71 32.48 6.32
N ASP A 68 43.64 31.52 6.34
CA ASP A 68 45.09 31.77 6.37
C ASP A 68 45.74 31.23 5.10
N ASN A 69 45.87 32.07 4.10
CA ASN A 69 46.54 31.76 2.82
C ASN A 69 47.51 32.84 2.40
N THR A 70 48.30 32.60 1.37
CA THR A 70 49.30 33.54 0.86
C THR A 70 48.75 34.92 0.50
N THR A 71 47.49 35.01 0.12
CA THR A 71 46.82 36.27 -0.25
C THR A 71 46.40 37.03 1.03
N THR A 72 45.86 36.34 2.04
CA THR A 72 45.48 36.96 3.31
C THR A 72 46.70 37.41 4.13
N ARG A 73 47.82 36.66 4.03
CA ARG A 73 49.11 37.03 4.68
C ARG A 73 49.78 38.25 4.05
N ALA A 74 49.42 38.56 2.77
CA ALA A 74 49.92 39.76 2.09
C ALA A 74 49.15 41.03 2.47
N THR A 75 48.05 40.91 3.22
CA THR A 75 47.25 42.03 3.76
C THR A 75 47.62 42.30 5.23
N PRO A 76 47.49 43.57 5.73
CA PRO A 76 47.81 43.92 7.10
C PRO A 76 47.00 43.14 8.18
N LEU A 77 45.97 42.38 7.77
CA LEU A 77 45.07 41.63 8.63
C LEU A 77 45.48 40.18 8.87
N ASN A 78 46.59 39.68 8.34
CA ASN A 78 47.22 38.37 8.51
C ASN A 78 46.26 37.14 8.62
N GLU A 79 45.15 37.29 9.27
CA GLU A 79 44.09 36.31 9.49
C GLU A 79 42.74 36.99 9.28
N ILE A 80 41.83 36.36 8.53
CA ILE A 80 40.49 36.90 8.29
C ILE A 80 39.47 35.89 8.83
N ASP A 81 38.81 36.29 9.88
CA ASP A 81 37.69 35.57 10.46
C ASP A 81 36.40 36.11 9.86
N LEU A 82 35.68 35.28 9.10
CA LEU A 82 34.43 35.65 8.45
C LEU A 82 33.29 34.78 8.95
N THR A 83 32.16 35.39 9.25
CA THR A 83 30.91 34.68 9.41
C THR A 83 30.25 34.49 8.04
N LYS A 84 30.28 33.27 7.54
CA LYS A 84 29.64 32.89 6.27
C LYS A 84 28.18 32.59 6.50
N LYS A 85 27.30 33.29 5.79
CA LYS A 85 25.86 33.00 5.73
C LYS A 85 25.49 32.85 4.27
N GLU A 86 25.05 31.65 3.89
CA GLU A 86 24.67 31.33 2.52
C GLU A 86 23.20 30.94 2.47
N LYS A 87 22.48 31.52 1.51
CA LYS A 87 21.10 31.18 1.21
C LYS A 87 21.03 30.95 -0.30
N SER A 88 20.63 29.76 -0.70
CA SER A 88 20.45 29.47 -2.11
C SER A 88 19.08 28.89 -2.39
N LEU A 89 18.46 29.33 -3.46
CA LEU A 89 17.23 28.80 -4.03
C LEU A 89 17.54 28.30 -5.43
N LYS A 90 17.39 27.00 -5.63
CA LYS A 90 17.65 26.37 -6.92
C LYS A 90 16.35 25.79 -7.47
N VAL A 91 15.98 26.16 -8.68
CA VAL A 91 14.87 25.59 -9.43
C VAL A 91 15.43 24.80 -10.60
N THR A 92 15.08 23.52 -10.70
CA THR A 92 15.55 22.64 -11.78
C THR A 92 14.36 22.06 -12.52
N GLN A 93 14.31 22.28 -13.83
CA GLN A 93 13.26 21.76 -14.70
C GLN A 93 13.88 20.81 -15.73
N LEU A 94 13.36 19.59 -15.80
CA LEU A 94 13.70 18.64 -16.84
C LEU A 94 13.05 19.09 -18.16
N LEU A 95 13.85 19.33 -19.19
CA LEU A 95 13.36 19.68 -20.53
C LEU A 95 13.37 18.47 -21.46
N TYR A 96 14.43 17.68 -21.42
CA TYR A 96 14.59 16.49 -22.26
C TYR A 96 15.60 15.51 -21.64
N ASP A 97 15.27 14.24 -21.63
CA ASP A 97 16.07 13.15 -21.03
C ASP A 97 16.22 11.91 -21.95
N GLY A 98 16.07 12.10 -23.27
CA GLY A 98 16.12 10.97 -24.19
C GLY A 98 14.99 9.96 -24.03
N PHE A 99 13.79 10.40 -23.65
CA PHE A 99 12.60 9.58 -23.38
C PHE A 99 12.69 8.67 -22.14
N ALA A 100 13.69 8.83 -21.28
CA ALA A 100 13.85 8.01 -20.08
C ALA A 100 12.60 8.13 -19.17
N THR A 101 12.18 9.34 -18.81
CA THR A 101 10.97 9.58 -18.01
C THR A 101 9.71 9.07 -18.70
N SER A 102 9.57 9.25 -20.03
CA SER A 102 8.41 8.75 -20.76
C SER A 102 8.30 7.22 -20.70
N ASN A 103 9.43 6.52 -20.88
CA ASN A 103 9.47 5.07 -20.80
C ASN A 103 9.27 4.55 -19.36
N LEU A 104 9.78 5.28 -18.35
CA LEU A 104 9.51 4.98 -16.94
C LEU A 104 8.01 5.07 -16.64
N ILE A 105 7.32 6.09 -17.12
CA ILE A 105 5.86 6.22 -16.94
C ILE A 105 5.12 5.04 -17.59
N LYS A 106 5.52 4.61 -18.79
CA LYS A 106 4.94 3.43 -19.45
C LYS A 106 5.21 2.14 -18.65
N GLN A 107 6.40 1.98 -18.12
CA GLN A 107 6.76 0.86 -17.23
C GLN A 107 5.87 0.84 -15.99
N GLN A 108 5.69 1.98 -15.32
CA GLN A 108 4.83 2.07 -14.14
C GLN A 108 3.36 1.79 -14.49
N SER A 109 2.89 2.17 -15.68
CA SER A 109 1.55 1.81 -16.16
C SER A 109 1.38 0.29 -16.29
N ALA A 110 2.34 -0.40 -16.90
CA ALA A 110 2.33 -1.86 -17.01
C ALA A 110 2.38 -2.58 -15.64
N LEU A 111 3.04 -1.96 -14.65
CA LEU A 111 3.05 -2.48 -13.28
C LEU A 111 1.68 -2.35 -12.58
N ILE A 112 0.88 -1.31 -12.89
CA ILE A 112 -0.51 -1.21 -12.43
C ILE A 112 -1.33 -2.37 -12.99
N ASP A 113 -1.22 -2.66 -14.29
CA ASP A 113 -1.94 -3.75 -14.93
C ASP A 113 -1.56 -5.11 -14.32
N SER A 114 -0.25 -5.31 -14.05
CA SER A 114 0.25 -6.49 -13.35
C SER A 114 -0.32 -6.62 -11.94
N ALA A 115 -0.37 -5.52 -11.17
CA ALA A 115 -0.93 -5.53 -9.83
C ALA A 115 -2.44 -5.81 -9.83
N ALA A 116 -3.18 -5.26 -10.82
CA ALA A 116 -4.60 -5.52 -11.01
C ALA A 116 -4.87 -7.00 -11.35
N ALA A 117 -4.05 -7.60 -12.21
CA ALA A 117 -4.15 -9.02 -12.52
C ALA A 117 -3.89 -9.91 -11.29
N ARG A 118 -2.92 -9.53 -10.43
CA ARG A 118 -2.67 -10.23 -9.15
C ARG A 118 -3.86 -10.12 -8.20
N LEU A 119 -4.50 -8.95 -8.12
CA LEU A 119 -5.73 -8.79 -7.33
C LEU A 119 -6.83 -9.72 -7.83
N GLY A 120 -7.05 -9.81 -9.16
CA GLY A 120 -8.00 -10.76 -9.75
C GLY A 120 -7.71 -12.21 -9.35
N SER A 121 -6.45 -12.64 -9.50
CA SER A 121 -6.03 -13.99 -9.10
C SER A 121 -6.23 -14.25 -7.59
N SER A 122 -5.96 -13.25 -6.73
CA SER A 122 -6.21 -13.37 -5.30
C SER A 122 -7.71 -13.53 -5.01
N GLN A 123 -8.57 -12.77 -5.70
CA GLN A 123 -10.03 -12.88 -5.55
C GLN A 123 -10.54 -14.27 -5.97
N GLU A 124 -10.06 -14.80 -7.09
CA GLU A 124 -10.42 -16.13 -7.56
C GLU A 124 -10.00 -17.22 -6.56
N ASN A 125 -8.77 -17.17 -6.06
CA ASN A 125 -8.26 -18.13 -5.09
C ASN A 125 -9.02 -18.10 -3.75
N VAL A 126 -9.33 -16.89 -3.26
CA VAL A 126 -10.11 -16.72 -2.02
C VAL A 126 -11.54 -17.19 -2.22
N SER A 127 -12.17 -16.89 -3.36
CA SER A 127 -13.50 -17.37 -3.70
C SER A 127 -13.55 -18.89 -3.78
N LEU A 128 -12.59 -19.53 -4.44
CA LEU A 128 -12.50 -20.98 -4.52
C LEU A 128 -12.38 -21.62 -3.13
N ARG A 129 -11.55 -21.05 -2.26
CA ARG A 129 -11.41 -21.52 -0.88
C ARG A 129 -12.70 -21.35 -0.08
N ALA A 130 -13.42 -20.24 -0.25
CA ALA A 130 -14.72 -20.01 0.38
C ALA A 130 -15.75 -21.05 -0.05
N VAL A 131 -15.82 -21.37 -1.37
CA VAL A 131 -16.68 -22.44 -1.90
C VAL A 131 -16.34 -23.80 -1.29
N GLN A 132 -15.06 -24.16 -1.21
CA GLN A 132 -14.62 -25.43 -0.64
C GLN A 132 -15.04 -25.56 0.83
N VAL A 133 -14.82 -24.51 1.63
CA VAL A 133 -15.22 -24.50 3.06
C VAL A 133 -16.74 -24.57 3.21
N TYR A 134 -17.50 -23.85 2.39
CA TYR A 134 -18.95 -23.86 2.41
C TYR A 134 -19.52 -25.27 2.09
N LEU A 135 -19.01 -25.91 1.04
CA LEU A 135 -19.42 -27.27 0.67
C LEU A 135 -19.06 -28.30 1.76
N GLU A 136 -17.89 -28.17 2.38
CA GLU A 136 -17.50 -29.04 3.49
C GLU A 136 -18.41 -28.84 4.72
N MET A 137 -18.81 -27.61 5.00
CA MET A 137 -19.79 -27.30 6.04
C MET A 137 -21.14 -27.98 5.75
N LEU A 138 -21.65 -27.86 4.52
CA LEU A 138 -22.91 -28.52 4.12
C LEU A 138 -22.82 -30.05 4.22
N ARG A 139 -21.70 -30.62 3.77
CA ARG A 139 -21.43 -32.06 3.89
C ARG A 139 -21.49 -32.51 5.36
N ARG A 140 -20.79 -31.82 6.24
CA ARG A 140 -20.78 -32.15 7.69
C ARG A 140 -22.16 -32.01 8.31
N LYS A 141 -22.90 -30.95 7.97
CA LYS A 141 -24.28 -30.77 8.41
C LYS A 141 -25.15 -31.98 8.01
N LYS A 142 -25.06 -32.39 6.74
CA LYS A 142 -25.81 -33.54 6.23
C LYS A 142 -25.45 -34.84 6.92
N ILE A 143 -24.18 -35.06 7.27
CA ILE A 143 -23.74 -36.23 8.06
C ILE A 143 -24.40 -36.22 9.46
N VAL A 144 -24.41 -35.05 10.12
CA VAL A 144 -25.05 -34.91 11.44
C VAL A 144 -26.54 -35.21 11.33
N ASP A 145 -27.24 -34.65 10.36
CA ASP A 145 -28.68 -34.90 10.14
C ASP A 145 -28.99 -36.40 9.95
N LEU A 146 -28.18 -37.06 9.09
CA LEU A 146 -28.33 -38.50 8.84
C LEU A 146 -28.02 -39.36 10.08
N THR A 147 -27.01 -38.96 10.87
CA THR A 147 -26.66 -39.68 12.08
C THR A 147 -27.78 -39.55 13.13
N GLN A 148 -28.37 -38.37 13.24
CA GLN A 148 -29.50 -38.12 14.14
C GLN A 148 -30.75 -38.91 13.74
N GLU A 149 -31.05 -38.96 12.40
CA GLU A 149 -32.15 -39.78 11.87
C GLU A 149 -31.95 -41.27 12.16
N ASN A 150 -30.71 -41.76 11.96
CA ASN A 150 -30.37 -43.15 12.25
C ASN A 150 -30.49 -43.51 13.74
N LEU A 151 -30.08 -42.59 14.64
CA LEU A 151 -30.25 -42.76 16.08
C LEU A 151 -31.75 -42.88 16.46
N ASN A 152 -32.60 -41.98 15.92
CA ASN A 152 -34.03 -41.96 16.16
C ASN A 152 -34.75 -43.23 15.65
N GLN A 153 -34.16 -43.95 14.66
CA GLN A 153 -34.73 -45.21 14.15
C GLN A 153 -34.33 -46.42 15.01
N HIS A 154 -33.32 -46.30 15.85
CA HIS A 154 -32.80 -47.36 16.69
C HIS A 154 -33.25 -47.27 18.18
N GLU A 155 -33.95 -46.18 18.55
CA GLU A 155 -34.69 -46.05 19.83
C GLU A 155 -36.14 -46.52 19.67
#